data_85f3fa258ed5b4ea25a6e826a323d486
#
_entry.id   85f3fa258ed5b4ea25a6e826a323d486
#
_cell.length_a   1.000
_cell.length_b   1.000
_cell.length_c   1.000
_cell.angle_alpha   90.00
_cell.angle_beta   90.00
_cell.angle_gamma   90.00
#
_symmetry.space_group_name_H-M   'P 1'
#
loop_
_entity.id
_entity.type
_entity.pdbx_description
1 polymer ?
#
loop_
_entity_poly.entity_id
_entity_poly.type
_entity_poly.pdbx_seq_one_letter_code
_entity_poly.pdbx_strand_id
1 'polypeptide(L)'
;MTEINEAEALKRMEAFCASAEHCRTEVTDKLLRWGLPYDTANRIVDRLEQDKFIDEERYCNAFIRDKFRLAKWGKQKIDQALRLKKIDPYTYRPLLNRIDPQEYHATLQALLDAKRRSIRTGSDYERNGKLMRFALSRGFAADDIRQCIDLPDENESLD
;
A
#
# COMPACT_ATOMS: atom_id res chain seq x y z
N MET A 1 -5.30 11.63 35.23
CA MET A 1 -5.38 11.68 33.77
C MET A 1 -5.99 13.00 33.34
N THR A 2 -5.25 13.78 32.61
CA THR A 2 -5.78 15.02 32.05
C THR A 2 -6.59 14.67 30.81
N GLU A 3 -7.88 14.95 30.85
CA GLU A 3 -8.73 14.81 29.70
C GLU A 3 -8.35 15.91 28.68
N ILE A 4 -8.03 15.48 27.45
CA ILE A 4 -7.74 16.43 26.39
C ILE A 4 -9.07 16.96 25.85
N ASN A 5 -9.20 18.27 25.70
CA ASN A 5 -10.41 18.85 25.14
C ASN A 5 -10.32 18.86 23.59
N GLU A 6 -11.47 19.12 22.95
CA GLU A 6 -11.59 19.07 21.48
C GLU A 6 -10.65 20.07 20.79
N ALA A 7 -10.54 21.29 21.28
CA ALA A 7 -9.69 22.32 20.70
C ALA A 7 -8.21 21.95 20.77
N GLU A 8 -7.79 21.39 21.90
CA GLU A 8 -6.41 20.93 22.10
C GLU A 8 -6.11 19.73 21.22
N ALA A 9 -7.04 18.78 21.12
CA ALA A 9 -6.90 17.61 20.26
C ALA A 9 -6.77 18.02 18.78
N LEU A 10 -7.58 18.98 18.34
CA LEU A 10 -7.50 19.51 16.97
C LEU A 10 -6.12 20.10 16.70
N LYS A 11 -5.60 20.90 17.62
CA LYS A 11 -4.28 21.52 17.48
C LYS A 11 -3.17 20.48 17.36
N ARG A 12 -3.22 19.46 18.20
CA ARG A 12 -2.23 18.37 18.16
C ARG A 12 -2.30 17.58 16.87
N MET A 13 -3.52 17.36 16.36
CA MET A 13 -3.70 16.65 15.10
C MET A 13 -3.28 17.49 13.89
N GLU A 14 -3.45 18.79 13.94
CA GLU A 14 -2.91 19.67 12.90
C GLU A 14 -1.38 19.52 12.80
N ALA A 15 -0.68 19.54 13.92
CA ALA A 15 0.77 19.35 13.96
C ALA A 15 1.15 17.94 13.47
N PHE A 16 0.41 16.92 13.90
CA PHE A 16 0.65 15.53 13.49
C PHE A 16 0.52 15.37 11.97
N CYS A 17 -0.55 15.93 11.39
CA CYS A 17 -0.79 15.86 9.96
C CYS A 17 0.16 16.72 9.14
N ALA A 18 0.70 17.80 9.73
CA ALA A 18 1.68 18.65 9.07
C ALA A 18 3.06 18.00 9.01
N SER A 19 3.37 17.09 9.94
CA SER A 19 4.68 16.42 9.99
C SER A 19 4.82 15.30 8.96
N ALA A 20 3.72 14.66 8.57
CA ALA A 20 3.68 13.59 7.58
C ALA A 20 2.25 13.38 7.12
N GLU A 21 2.07 12.78 5.96
CA GLU A 21 0.73 12.46 5.44
C GLU A 21 0.06 11.40 6.31
N HIS A 22 -1.19 11.65 6.68
CA HIS A 22 -2.03 10.70 7.41
C HIS A 22 -3.43 10.65 6.81
N CYS A 23 -4.06 9.48 6.86
CA CYS A 23 -5.43 9.32 6.38
C CYS A 23 -6.43 9.49 7.53
N ARG A 24 -7.72 9.63 7.18
CA ARG A 24 -8.79 9.80 8.15
C ARG A 24 -8.79 8.70 9.21
N THR A 25 -8.64 7.44 8.81
CA THR A 25 -8.64 6.29 9.73
C THR A 25 -7.50 6.38 10.76
N GLU A 26 -6.30 6.75 10.31
CA GLU A 26 -5.15 6.88 11.22
C GLU A 26 -5.40 7.94 12.28
N VAL A 27 -5.94 9.07 11.88
CA VAL A 27 -6.23 10.18 12.81
C VAL A 27 -7.38 9.82 13.74
N THR A 28 -8.45 9.24 13.20
CA THR A 28 -9.59 8.78 13.99
C THR A 28 -9.16 7.79 15.08
N ASP A 29 -8.38 6.78 14.70
CA ASP A 29 -7.90 5.77 15.63
C ASP A 29 -7.06 6.39 16.75
N LYS A 30 -6.23 7.38 16.42
CA LYS A 30 -5.39 8.07 17.40
C LYS A 30 -6.24 8.88 18.38
N LEU A 31 -7.26 9.59 17.88
CA LEU A 31 -8.17 10.37 18.72
C LEU A 31 -8.98 9.46 19.67
N LEU A 32 -9.44 8.31 19.16
CA LEU A 32 -10.15 7.34 20.00
C LEU A 32 -9.25 6.77 21.08
N ARG A 33 -7.98 6.53 20.80
CA ARG A 33 -7.00 6.07 21.80
C ARG A 33 -6.76 7.12 22.87
N TRP A 34 -6.92 8.41 22.54
CA TRP A 34 -6.84 9.49 23.53
C TRP A 34 -8.09 9.58 24.39
N GLY A 35 -9.08 8.72 24.15
CA GLY A 35 -10.31 8.66 24.92
C GLY A 35 -11.41 9.61 24.48
N LEU A 36 -11.27 10.25 23.31
CA LEU A 36 -12.32 11.12 22.80
C LEU A 36 -13.49 10.29 22.27
N PRO A 37 -14.74 10.78 22.47
CA PRO A 37 -15.90 10.11 21.87
C PRO A 37 -15.83 10.09 20.35
N TYR A 38 -16.46 9.10 19.75
CA TYR A 38 -16.45 8.92 18.29
C TYR A 38 -16.97 10.17 17.56
N ASP A 39 -18.06 10.76 18.04
CA ASP A 39 -18.63 11.96 17.41
C ASP A 39 -17.64 13.15 17.44
N THR A 40 -16.93 13.31 18.54
CA THR A 40 -15.90 14.34 18.66
C THR A 40 -14.75 14.08 17.72
N ALA A 41 -14.30 12.82 17.65
CA ALA A 41 -13.23 12.43 16.74
C ALA A 41 -13.62 12.73 15.27
N ASN A 42 -14.85 12.41 14.88
CA ASN A 42 -15.35 12.69 13.54
C ASN A 42 -15.36 14.19 13.23
N ARG A 43 -15.79 15.03 14.18
CA ARG A 43 -15.77 16.48 13.96
C ARG A 43 -14.36 17.01 13.73
N ILE A 44 -13.41 16.52 14.50
CA ILE A 44 -12.01 16.91 14.35
C ILE A 44 -11.47 16.48 12.99
N VAL A 45 -11.71 15.24 12.60
CA VAL A 45 -11.24 14.70 11.31
C VAL A 45 -11.88 15.47 10.15
N ASP A 46 -13.17 15.76 10.22
CA ASP A 46 -13.86 16.55 9.19
C ASP A 46 -13.25 17.94 9.06
N ARG A 47 -12.92 18.58 10.17
CA ARG A 47 -12.30 19.91 10.19
C ARG A 47 -10.89 19.84 9.57
N LEU A 48 -10.10 18.82 9.93
CA LEU A 48 -8.75 18.64 9.38
C LEU A 48 -8.81 18.45 7.85
N GLU A 49 -9.81 17.71 7.36
CA GLU A 49 -9.99 17.51 5.92
C GLU A 49 -10.44 18.81 5.25
N GLN A 50 -11.35 19.54 5.85
CA GLN A 50 -11.82 20.83 5.35
C GLN A 50 -10.66 21.82 5.22
N ASP A 51 -9.76 21.83 6.19
CA ASP A 51 -8.59 22.71 6.23
C ASP A 51 -7.36 22.16 5.51
N LYS A 52 -7.52 21.03 4.80
CA LYS A 52 -6.48 20.40 3.97
C LYS A 52 -5.28 19.81 4.75
N PHE A 53 -5.42 19.63 6.05
CA PHE A 53 -4.44 18.85 6.82
C PHE A 53 -4.56 17.36 6.50
N ILE A 54 -5.76 16.88 6.19
CA ILE A 54 -6.00 15.54 5.67
C ILE A 54 -6.49 15.67 4.22
N ASP A 55 -5.88 14.89 3.33
CA ASP A 55 -6.26 14.78 1.93
C ASP A 55 -6.00 13.34 1.52
N GLU A 56 -7.06 12.55 1.36
CA GLU A 56 -6.93 11.11 1.09
C GLU A 56 -6.20 10.82 -0.23
N GLU A 57 -6.41 11.66 -1.24
CA GLU A 57 -5.70 11.49 -2.52
C GLU A 57 -4.21 11.76 -2.36
N ARG A 58 -3.86 12.83 -1.65
CA ARG A 58 -2.45 13.17 -1.37
C ARG A 58 -1.79 12.07 -0.54
N TYR A 59 -2.51 11.54 0.48
CA TYR A 59 -2.04 10.40 1.27
C TYR A 59 -1.80 9.19 0.40
N CYS A 60 -2.75 8.85 -0.48
CA CYS A 60 -2.62 7.69 -1.36
C CYS A 60 -1.45 7.83 -2.32
N ASN A 61 -1.24 9.01 -2.89
CA ASN A 61 -0.08 9.25 -3.77
C ASN A 61 1.23 8.98 -3.05
N ALA A 62 1.38 9.48 -1.83
CA ALA A 62 2.59 9.26 -1.02
C ALA A 62 2.75 7.79 -0.65
N PHE A 63 1.67 7.16 -0.22
CA PHE A 63 1.66 5.74 0.20
C PHE A 63 2.05 4.83 -0.97
N ILE A 64 1.40 5.03 -2.13
CA ILE A 64 1.67 4.21 -3.33
C ILE A 64 3.12 4.35 -3.75
N ARG A 65 3.61 5.59 -3.84
CA ARG A 65 5.00 5.85 -4.23
C ARG A 65 5.97 5.16 -3.30
N ASP A 66 5.79 5.31 -1.98
CA ASP A 66 6.72 4.75 -1.00
C ASP A 66 6.66 3.22 -0.98
N LYS A 67 5.46 2.64 -1.02
CA LYS A 67 5.32 1.18 -1.00
C LYS A 67 5.84 0.54 -2.28
N PHE A 68 5.63 1.17 -3.42
CA PHE A 68 6.15 0.65 -4.68
C PHE A 68 7.67 0.86 -4.79
N ARG A 69 8.15 2.09 -4.59
CA ARG A 69 9.57 2.43 -4.84
C ARG A 69 10.51 1.98 -3.74
N LEU A 70 10.10 2.09 -2.48
CA LEU A 70 10.96 1.74 -1.34
C LEU A 70 10.72 0.30 -0.88
N ALA A 71 9.48 -0.10 -0.66
CA ALA A 71 9.16 -1.43 -0.17
C ALA A 71 9.05 -2.48 -1.29
N LYS A 72 8.98 -2.05 -2.54
CA LYS A 72 8.87 -2.93 -3.72
C LYS A 72 7.62 -3.81 -3.67
N TRP A 73 6.50 -3.23 -3.25
CA TRP A 73 5.21 -3.91 -3.25
C TRP A 73 4.55 -3.83 -4.62
N GLY A 74 3.85 -4.91 -5.01
CA GLY A 74 2.97 -4.90 -6.16
C GLY A 74 1.63 -4.23 -5.86
N LYS A 75 0.88 -3.96 -6.91
CA LYS A 75 -0.38 -3.22 -6.81
C LYS A 75 -1.42 -3.90 -5.92
N GLN A 76 -1.49 -5.24 -5.93
CA GLN A 76 -2.48 -5.97 -5.12
C GLN A 76 -2.25 -5.77 -3.62
N LYS A 77 -0.99 -5.77 -3.18
CA LYS A 77 -0.67 -5.55 -1.78
C LYS A 77 -0.94 -4.12 -1.35
N ILE A 78 -0.63 -3.16 -2.22
CA ILE A 78 -0.92 -1.75 -1.96
C ILE A 78 -2.44 -1.52 -1.86
N ASP A 79 -3.20 -2.09 -2.81
CA ASP A 79 -4.67 -2.01 -2.80
C ASP A 79 -5.24 -2.53 -1.48
N GLN A 80 -4.80 -3.73 -1.06
CA GLN A 80 -5.26 -4.32 0.20
C GLN A 80 -4.95 -3.43 1.40
N ALA A 81 -3.75 -2.86 1.45
CA ALA A 81 -3.34 -1.99 2.56
C ALA A 81 -4.20 -0.73 2.63
N LEU A 82 -4.49 -0.12 1.49
CA LEU A 82 -5.33 1.08 1.44
C LEU A 82 -6.78 0.76 1.76
N ARG A 83 -7.26 -0.40 1.35
CA ARG A 83 -8.61 -0.87 1.71
C ARG A 83 -8.76 -1.07 3.21
N LEU A 84 -7.73 -1.62 3.87
CA LEU A 84 -7.73 -1.79 5.32
C LEU A 84 -7.78 -0.46 6.06
N LYS A 85 -7.28 0.60 5.45
CA LYS A 85 -7.37 1.96 5.98
C LYS A 85 -8.71 2.64 5.66
N LYS A 86 -9.65 1.88 5.08
CA LYS A 86 -11.01 2.33 4.77
C LYS A 86 -11.05 3.48 3.77
N ILE A 87 -10.06 3.55 2.90
CA ILE A 87 -10.03 4.53 1.82
C ILE A 87 -10.84 3.99 0.65
N ASP A 88 -11.65 4.85 0.03
CA ASP A 88 -12.48 4.48 -1.10
C ASP A 88 -11.61 4.05 -2.29
N PRO A 89 -11.85 2.86 -2.88
CA PRO A 89 -11.12 2.44 -4.07
C PRO A 89 -11.19 3.41 -5.25
N TYR A 90 -12.26 4.17 -5.37
CA TYR A 90 -12.36 5.20 -6.41
C TYR A 90 -11.29 6.28 -6.24
N THR A 91 -10.80 6.48 -5.02
CA THR A 91 -9.72 7.45 -4.75
C THR A 91 -8.36 6.89 -5.16
N TYR A 92 -8.04 5.66 -4.80
CA TYR A 92 -6.67 5.16 -4.97
C TYR A 92 -6.43 4.33 -6.23
N ARG A 93 -7.44 3.65 -6.78
CA ARG A 93 -7.23 2.81 -7.97
C ARG A 93 -6.75 3.58 -9.20
N PRO A 94 -7.30 4.78 -9.51
CA PRO A 94 -6.73 5.56 -10.60
C PRO A 94 -5.27 5.93 -10.38
N LEU A 95 -4.88 6.16 -9.12
CA LEU A 95 -3.49 6.49 -8.78
C LEU A 95 -2.56 5.28 -8.95
N LEU A 96 -3.02 4.09 -8.55
CA LEU A 96 -2.28 2.85 -8.79
C LEU A 96 -2.06 2.61 -10.28
N ASN A 97 -3.07 2.91 -11.09
CA ASN A 97 -3.00 2.70 -12.53
C ASN A 97 -2.09 3.70 -13.24
N ARG A 98 -1.62 4.74 -12.55
CA ARG A 98 -0.67 5.72 -13.09
C ARG A 98 0.78 5.26 -12.96
N ILE A 99 1.05 4.18 -12.24
CA ILE A 99 2.41 3.63 -12.19
C ILE A 99 2.81 3.24 -13.61
N ASP A 100 3.97 3.74 -14.06
CA ASP A 100 4.46 3.45 -15.39
C ASP A 100 4.62 1.93 -15.58
N PRO A 101 3.99 1.33 -16.60
CA PRO A 101 4.08 -0.12 -16.80
C PRO A 101 5.50 -0.65 -16.98
N GLN A 102 6.37 0.14 -17.62
CA GLN A 102 7.78 -0.26 -17.80
C GLN A 102 8.53 -0.25 -16.49
N GLU A 103 8.32 0.78 -15.67
CA GLU A 103 8.93 0.86 -14.33
C GLU A 103 8.42 -0.28 -13.44
N TYR A 104 7.12 -0.58 -13.51
CA TYR A 104 6.49 -1.66 -12.75
C TYR A 104 7.10 -3.01 -13.12
N HIS A 105 7.20 -3.29 -14.42
CA HIS A 105 7.81 -4.52 -14.93
C HIS A 105 9.29 -4.63 -14.52
N ALA A 106 10.05 -3.54 -14.65
CA ALA A 106 11.46 -3.52 -14.30
C ALA A 106 11.68 -3.79 -12.81
N THR A 107 10.82 -3.23 -11.96
CA THR A 107 10.88 -3.47 -10.51
C THR A 107 10.63 -4.94 -10.20
N LEU A 108 9.61 -5.53 -10.79
CA LEU A 108 9.31 -6.96 -10.59
C LEU A 108 10.45 -7.83 -11.09
N GLN A 109 10.99 -7.54 -12.28
CA GLN A 109 12.10 -8.31 -12.85
C GLN A 109 13.32 -8.26 -11.93
N ALA A 110 13.65 -7.09 -11.41
CA ALA A 110 14.80 -6.93 -10.51
C ALA A 110 14.60 -7.71 -9.21
N LEU A 111 13.38 -7.70 -8.66
CA LEU A 111 13.05 -8.49 -7.47
C LEU A 111 13.23 -9.98 -7.71
N LEU A 112 12.73 -10.46 -8.85
CA LEU A 112 12.81 -11.88 -9.21
C LEU A 112 14.26 -12.29 -9.46
N ASP A 113 15.04 -11.46 -10.13
CA ASP A 113 16.46 -11.73 -10.40
C ASP A 113 17.24 -11.83 -9.09
N ALA A 114 16.98 -10.92 -8.16
CA ALA A 114 17.63 -10.95 -6.84
C ALA A 114 17.22 -12.19 -6.04
N LYS A 115 15.95 -12.55 -6.06
CA LYS A 115 15.45 -13.73 -5.36
C LYS A 115 16.01 -15.00 -5.97
N ARG A 116 16.10 -15.07 -7.30
CA ARG A 116 16.66 -16.24 -8.01
C ARG A 116 18.07 -16.55 -7.54
N ARG A 117 18.89 -15.52 -7.32
CA ARG A 117 20.26 -15.71 -6.85
C ARG A 117 20.33 -16.34 -5.47
N SER A 118 19.29 -16.21 -4.65
CA SER A 118 19.23 -16.77 -3.31
C SER A 118 18.68 -18.19 -3.27
N ILE A 119 18.06 -18.66 -4.35
CA ILE A 119 17.44 -19.98 -4.40
C ILE A 119 18.48 -21.05 -4.77
N ARG A 120 18.57 -22.06 -3.92
CA ARG A 120 19.49 -23.19 -4.14
C ARG A 120 18.68 -24.43 -4.45
N THR A 121 18.58 -24.76 -5.73
CA THR A 121 17.94 -25.97 -6.23
C THR A 121 18.44 -26.23 -7.65
N GLY A 122 18.49 -27.49 -8.06
CA GLY A 122 18.81 -27.89 -9.43
C GLY A 122 17.58 -27.99 -10.32
N SER A 123 16.39 -27.79 -9.78
CA SER A 123 15.13 -27.92 -10.51
C SER A 123 14.58 -26.55 -10.92
N ASP A 124 14.36 -26.38 -12.20
CA ASP A 124 13.71 -25.17 -12.74
C ASP A 124 12.27 -25.07 -12.23
N TYR A 125 11.58 -26.18 -12.11
CA TYR A 125 10.21 -26.22 -11.60
C TYR A 125 10.14 -25.70 -10.17
N GLU A 126 11.00 -26.18 -9.28
CA GLU A 126 11.04 -25.71 -7.89
C GLU A 126 11.43 -24.25 -7.81
N ARG A 127 12.43 -23.83 -8.61
CA ARG A 127 12.88 -22.44 -8.64
C ARG A 127 11.74 -21.52 -9.05
N ASN A 128 11.07 -21.85 -10.14
CA ASN A 128 9.97 -21.04 -10.67
C ASN A 128 8.79 -21.00 -9.68
N GLY A 129 8.51 -22.10 -8.99
CA GLY A 129 7.49 -22.13 -7.95
C GLY A 129 7.80 -21.19 -6.79
N LYS A 130 9.06 -21.18 -6.34
CA LYS A 130 9.49 -20.28 -5.27
C LYS A 130 9.44 -18.82 -5.70
N LEU A 131 9.83 -18.53 -6.94
CA LEU A 131 9.76 -17.17 -7.50
C LEU A 131 8.31 -16.69 -7.57
N MET A 132 7.42 -17.55 -8.05
CA MET A 132 5.98 -17.22 -8.13
C MET A 132 5.42 -16.88 -6.75
N ARG A 133 5.64 -17.75 -5.77
CA ARG A 133 5.15 -17.54 -4.40
C ARG A 133 5.72 -16.27 -3.77
N PHE A 134 7.01 -16.02 -3.99
CA PHE A 134 7.66 -14.82 -3.49
C PHE A 134 7.02 -13.55 -4.05
N ALA A 135 6.87 -13.49 -5.37
CA ALA A 135 6.32 -12.30 -6.03
C ALA A 135 4.83 -12.11 -5.72
N LEU A 136 4.05 -13.21 -5.63
CA LEU A 136 2.66 -13.13 -5.21
C LEU A 136 2.55 -12.54 -3.79
N SER A 137 3.45 -12.95 -2.87
CA SER A 137 3.45 -12.44 -1.50
C SER A 137 3.79 -10.95 -1.44
N ARG A 138 4.51 -10.44 -2.44
CA ARG A 138 4.83 -9.02 -2.56
C ARG A 138 3.73 -8.22 -3.23
N GLY A 139 2.67 -8.89 -3.69
CA GLY A 139 1.48 -8.24 -4.25
C GLY A 139 1.45 -8.10 -5.76
N PHE A 140 2.30 -8.83 -6.49
CA PHE A 140 2.28 -8.84 -7.95
C PHE A 140 1.31 -9.91 -8.45
N ALA A 141 0.68 -9.64 -9.60
CA ALA A 141 -0.26 -10.58 -10.21
C ALA A 141 0.48 -11.72 -10.92
N ALA A 142 -0.14 -12.90 -10.94
CA ALA A 142 0.46 -14.08 -11.56
C ALA A 142 0.82 -13.85 -13.03
N ASP A 143 -0.04 -13.15 -13.77
CA ASP A 143 0.24 -12.87 -15.20
C ASP A 143 1.49 -12.01 -15.38
N ASP A 144 1.67 -11.01 -14.53
CA ASP A 144 2.88 -10.17 -14.59
C ASP A 144 4.13 -10.98 -14.25
N ILE A 145 4.02 -11.87 -13.27
CA ILE A 145 5.13 -12.74 -12.85
C ILE A 145 5.52 -13.70 -13.98
N ARG A 146 4.54 -14.29 -14.67
CA ARG A 146 4.78 -15.20 -15.78
C ARG A 146 5.52 -14.54 -16.92
N GLN A 147 5.32 -13.25 -17.13
CA GLN A 147 6.06 -12.50 -18.16
C GLN A 147 7.54 -12.36 -17.83
N CYS A 148 7.90 -12.47 -16.56
CA CYS A 148 9.27 -12.31 -16.08
C CYS A 148 9.99 -13.64 -15.88
N ILE A 149 9.26 -14.74 -15.73
CA ILE A 149 9.83 -16.09 -15.57
C ILE A 149 9.20 -17.01 -16.60
N ASP A 150 10.02 -17.91 -17.15
CA ASP A 150 9.56 -18.85 -18.18
C ASP A 150 8.76 -20.00 -17.54
N LEU A 151 7.52 -19.71 -17.18
CA LEU A 151 6.58 -20.74 -16.74
C LEU A 151 5.73 -21.13 -17.96
N PRO A 152 5.62 -22.42 -18.28
CA PRO A 152 4.69 -22.83 -19.32
C PRO A 152 3.27 -22.49 -18.86
N ASP A 153 2.48 -21.90 -19.75
CA ASP A 153 1.05 -21.73 -19.55
C ASP A 153 0.43 -23.12 -19.37
N GLU A 154 -0.63 -23.25 -18.55
CA GLU A 154 -1.31 -24.52 -18.35
C GLU A 154 -1.75 -25.17 -19.67
N ASN A 155 -2.00 -24.34 -20.69
CA ASN A 155 -2.36 -24.80 -22.03
C ASN A 155 -1.17 -25.26 -22.87
N GLU A 156 0.05 -24.82 -22.57
CA GLU A 156 1.26 -25.24 -23.28
C GLU A 156 1.82 -26.54 -22.76
N SER A 157 1.50 -26.92 -21.53
CA SER A 157 2.01 -28.13 -20.89
C SER A 157 1.31 -29.41 -21.38
N LEU A 158 0.32 -29.29 -22.28
CA LEU A 158 -0.44 -30.42 -22.82
C LEU A 158 0.06 -30.88 -24.19
N ASP A 159 1.08 -30.27 -24.73
CA ASP A 159 1.70 -30.67 -26.00
C ASP A 159 2.79 -31.73 -25.80
#